data_cf92f72f5c80c309e40494e5bf989efa
#
_entry.id   cf92f72f5c80c309e40494e5bf989efa
#
_cell.length_a   1.000
_cell.length_b   1.000
_cell.length_c   1.000
_cell.angle_alpha   90.00
_cell.angle_beta   90.00
_cell.angle_gamma   90.00
#
_symmetry.space_group_name_H-M   'P 1'
#
loop_
_entity.id
_entity.type
_entity.pdbx_description
1 polymer ?
#
loop_
_entity_poly.entity_id
_entity_poly.type
_entity_poly.pdbx_seq_one_letter_code
_entity_poly.pdbx_strand_id
1 'polypeptide(L)'
;MTSLRAQLRSVSTAAALFSFAAATPCHAQQAEEQPVEAPEQIEDDAAEPEDSDSSGSGTDILSADTVTLIVDGRLVIANGANSWVDGGFGKTRFDGTADGSTELQAHLAEAALIWQPRFTNSFVGNFSAAYQQGHDDRAFDVMEAYLTFIPARRGNTNFAVKAGLYWPEISLEHATGGAWSTVYTITPSAINSWVGEEVKVVGAEATLFQSIGDQDFSATAGLFGFNDTSGTLLSFRGWALHDLKSTMFGEFALPPLNPFMTGAQAPVTRSVIEIDDRVGFYGRAEWRPASSVVLNAFYYDNRGDPEAFTETLQWGWRTRFWNAGLAADLGPSTRLIAQGMTGTTLMGFIPRNATRYWVDTKFRSAFALLTHNVGAGAISGRLELFDTRERGSRMNAAEEDESGWAGTAAVRWPVGDKFTLFVEGLHVQSKRGGRTVRLGLPREESQTVVQAALRFRW
;
A
#
# COMPACT_ATOMS: atom_id res chain seq x y z
N MET A 1 -26.96 11.56 -24.28
CA MET A 1 -26.64 10.20 -24.79
C MET A 1 -25.53 10.18 -25.84
N THR A 2 -24.82 11.27 -26.08
CA THR A 2 -23.80 11.41 -27.14
C THR A 2 -22.34 11.42 -26.65
N SER A 3 -22.09 11.34 -25.33
CA SER A 3 -20.73 11.38 -24.76
C SER A 3 -20.10 9.99 -24.50
N LEU A 4 -20.91 8.94 -24.41
CA LEU A 4 -20.42 7.57 -24.09
C LEU A 4 -19.82 6.82 -25.29
N ARG A 5 -20.16 7.22 -26.52
CA ARG A 5 -19.64 6.57 -27.75
C ARG A 5 -18.26 7.07 -28.20
N ALA A 6 -17.82 8.21 -27.70
CA ALA A 6 -16.50 8.76 -28.03
C ALA A 6 -15.38 8.17 -27.16
N GLN A 7 -15.68 7.70 -25.96
CA GLN A 7 -14.69 7.10 -25.06
C GLN A 7 -14.32 5.66 -25.37
N LEU A 8 -15.15 4.93 -26.12
CA LEU A 8 -14.90 3.53 -26.50
C LEU A 8 -14.00 3.36 -27.74
N ARG A 9 -13.65 4.43 -28.44
CA ARG A 9 -12.78 4.34 -29.63
C ARG A 9 -11.28 4.46 -29.36
N SER A 10 -10.86 4.90 -28.17
CA SER A 10 -9.44 5.00 -27.80
C SER A 10 -8.86 3.72 -27.16
N VAL A 11 -9.67 2.72 -26.85
CA VAL A 11 -9.23 1.46 -26.20
C VAL A 11 -8.73 0.41 -27.21
N SER A 12 -8.96 0.61 -28.53
CA SER A 12 -8.68 -0.41 -29.55
C SER A 12 -7.22 -0.46 -30.07
N THR A 13 -6.32 0.40 -29.62
CA THR A 13 -4.95 0.45 -30.18
C THR A 13 -3.86 -0.13 -29.29
N ALA A 14 -4.18 -0.52 -28.05
CA ALA A 14 -3.20 -1.08 -27.10
C ALA A 14 -3.16 -2.63 -27.04
N ALA A 15 -4.00 -3.33 -27.81
CA ALA A 15 -4.15 -4.80 -27.75
C ALA A 15 -3.29 -5.59 -28.76
N ALA A 16 -2.35 -4.98 -29.47
CA ALA A 16 -1.69 -5.60 -30.63
C ALA A 16 -0.17 -5.77 -30.46
N LEU A 17 0.34 -6.23 -29.30
CA LEU A 17 1.78 -6.55 -29.15
C LEU A 17 2.10 -7.72 -28.20
N PHE A 18 1.29 -8.79 -28.18
CA PHE A 18 1.69 -10.03 -27.54
C PHE A 18 1.37 -11.25 -28.40
N SER A 19 2.18 -11.46 -29.43
CA SER A 19 2.26 -12.77 -30.11
C SER A 19 3.54 -13.45 -29.62
N PHE A 20 3.42 -14.33 -28.64
CA PHE A 20 4.53 -15.21 -28.22
C PHE A 20 4.48 -16.52 -29.00
N ALA A 21 5.62 -16.85 -29.64
CA ALA A 21 5.86 -18.11 -30.30
C ALA A 21 5.90 -19.27 -29.30
N ALA A 22 5.18 -20.35 -29.62
CA ALA A 22 5.16 -21.57 -28.86
C ALA A 22 6.53 -22.27 -28.90
N ALA A 23 7.17 -22.43 -27.75
CA ALA A 23 8.31 -23.34 -27.57
C ALA A 23 7.83 -24.60 -26.83
N THR A 24 8.21 -25.73 -27.34
CA THR A 24 7.92 -27.11 -26.90
C THR A 24 8.39 -27.38 -25.46
N PRO A 25 7.66 -28.19 -24.68
CA PRO A 25 8.01 -28.42 -23.27
C PRO A 25 9.18 -29.39 -23.12
N CYS A 26 10.20 -28.96 -22.41
CA CYS A 26 11.21 -29.84 -21.82
C CYS A 26 10.73 -30.25 -20.41
N HIS A 27 10.69 -31.54 -20.13
CA HIS A 27 10.34 -32.09 -18.83
C HIS A 27 11.36 -31.67 -17.79
N ALA A 28 10.96 -30.92 -16.80
CA ALA A 28 11.67 -30.70 -15.56
C ALA A 28 10.80 -31.18 -14.39
N GLN A 29 11.41 -31.90 -13.47
CA GLN A 29 10.81 -32.48 -12.28
C GLN A 29 10.13 -31.40 -11.42
N GLN A 30 8.95 -31.71 -10.89
CA GLN A 30 8.21 -30.94 -9.92
C GLN A 30 9.05 -30.78 -8.65
N ALA A 31 9.49 -29.56 -8.39
CA ALA A 31 9.75 -29.09 -7.02
C ALA A 31 8.44 -28.44 -6.56
N GLU A 32 7.84 -28.97 -5.51
CA GLU A 32 6.68 -28.37 -4.83
C GLU A 32 7.10 -27.03 -4.24
N GLU A 33 6.72 -25.93 -4.88
CA GLU A 33 6.76 -24.61 -4.27
C GLU A 33 5.53 -24.44 -3.41
N GLN A 34 5.75 -24.30 -2.11
CA GLN A 34 4.72 -23.91 -1.16
C GLN A 34 4.22 -22.48 -1.46
N PRO A 35 2.90 -22.25 -1.45
CA PRO A 35 2.33 -20.90 -1.48
C PRO A 35 2.81 -20.14 -0.23
N VAL A 36 3.05 -18.83 -0.34
CA VAL A 36 3.25 -17.97 0.82
C VAL A 36 1.92 -17.91 1.56
N GLU A 37 1.76 -18.78 2.53
CA GLU A 37 0.55 -18.92 3.34
C GLU A 37 0.36 -17.72 4.27
N ALA A 38 -0.90 -17.34 4.42
CA ALA A 38 -1.38 -16.71 5.64
C ALA A 38 -0.96 -17.59 6.84
N PRO A 39 -0.77 -17.06 8.06
CA PRO A 39 -0.19 -17.81 9.17
C PRO A 39 -0.84 -19.17 9.27
N GLU A 40 -0.03 -20.20 9.08
CA GLU A 40 -0.42 -21.61 9.01
C GLU A 40 -1.37 -21.99 10.13
N GLN A 41 -2.47 -22.58 9.75
CA GLN A 41 -3.24 -23.43 10.64
C GLN A 41 -2.41 -24.69 10.86
N ILE A 42 -1.92 -24.88 12.07
CA ILE A 42 -1.26 -26.12 12.48
C ILE A 42 -2.35 -27.20 12.49
N GLU A 43 -2.36 -28.05 11.48
CA GLU A 43 -3.15 -29.28 11.51
C GLU A 43 -2.50 -30.26 12.51
N ASP A 44 -3.32 -30.72 13.47
CA ASP A 44 -2.99 -31.78 14.41
C ASP A 44 -2.92 -33.12 13.65
N ASP A 45 -1.74 -33.55 13.26
CA ASP A 45 -1.48 -34.97 12.95
C ASP A 45 -0.96 -35.63 14.23
N ALA A 46 -1.83 -36.38 14.88
CA ALA A 46 -1.49 -37.21 16.03
C ALA A 46 -0.61 -38.39 15.58
N ALA A 47 0.68 -38.20 15.56
CA ALA A 47 1.68 -39.29 15.54
C ALA A 47 2.22 -39.52 16.95
N GLU A 48 2.22 -40.78 17.39
CA GLU A 48 2.74 -41.22 18.68
C GLU A 48 4.22 -40.79 18.89
N PRO A 49 4.66 -40.58 20.14
CA PRO A 49 5.97 -40.02 20.43
C PRO A 49 7.07 -41.02 20.23
N GLU A 50 7.93 -40.82 19.25
CA GLU A 50 9.29 -41.39 19.31
C GLU A 50 10.15 -40.46 20.18
N ASP A 51 10.66 -41.03 21.30
CA ASP A 51 11.63 -40.41 22.19
C ASP A 51 12.88 -39.95 21.40
N SER A 52 13.03 -38.67 21.16
CA SER A 52 14.32 -38.07 20.90
C SER A 52 14.46 -36.78 21.72
N ASP A 53 15.24 -36.86 22.79
CA ASP A 53 15.76 -35.76 23.56
C ASP A 53 16.33 -34.65 22.65
N SER A 54 15.59 -33.57 22.53
CA SER A 54 16.15 -32.26 22.23
C SER A 54 15.28 -31.16 22.90
N SER A 55 15.57 -30.95 24.17
CA SER A 55 15.10 -29.78 24.91
C SER A 55 15.77 -28.52 24.36
N GLY A 56 15.32 -28.02 23.23
CA GLY A 56 15.60 -26.71 22.71
C GLY A 56 14.48 -25.78 23.13
N SER A 57 14.60 -25.08 24.26
CA SER A 57 13.75 -23.94 24.63
C SER A 57 13.98 -22.85 23.57
N GLY A 58 13.06 -22.77 22.60
CA GLY A 58 13.23 -22.04 21.38
C GLY A 58 13.22 -20.51 21.49
N THR A 59 14.35 -19.94 21.85
CA THR A 59 14.68 -18.56 21.47
C THR A 59 15.48 -18.63 20.19
N ASP A 60 14.91 -18.19 19.08
CA ASP A 60 15.63 -18.01 17.84
C ASP A 60 15.70 -16.52 17.53
N ILE A 61 16.84 -15.91 17.90
CA ILE A 61 17.02 -14.47 17.78
C ILE A 61 17.76 -14.11 16.49
N LEU A 62 18.74 -14.92 16.08
CA LEU A 62 19.60 -14.68 14.92
C LEU A 62 19.88 -15.97 14.20
N SER A 63 18.99 -16.37 13.33
CA SER A 63 19.18 -17.48 12.38
C SER A 63 18.87 -17.03 10.96
N ALA A 64 19.18 -17.87 9.97
CA ALA A 64 18.78 -17.64 8.59
C ALA A 64 17.24 -17.55 8.42
N ASP A 65 16.49 -18.18 9.32
CA ASP A 65 15.03 -18.17 9.31
C ASP A 65 14.41 -16.91 9.91
N THR A 66 15.20 -16.13 10.66
CA THR A 66 14.73 -14.89 11.32
C THR A 66 15.13 -13.63 10.57
N VAL A 67 16.01 -13.71 9.59
CA VAL A 67 16.51 -12.57 8.81
C VAL A 67 16.16 -12.75 7.35
N THR A 68 15.53 -11.75 6.76
CA THR A 68 15.26 -11.69 5.31
C THR A 68 15.91 -10.44 4.73
N LEU A 69 16.64 -10.61 3.64
CA LEU A 69 17.16 -9.52 2.81
C LEU A 69 16.41 -9.48 1.49
N ILE A 70 15.90 -8.32 1.10
CA ILE A 70 15.25 -8.08 -0.19
C ILE A 70 16.05 -7.02 -0.94
N VAL A 71 16.33 -7.26 -2.23
CA VAL A 71 16.92 -6.27 -3.13
C VAL A 71 16.13 -6.27 -4.43
N ASP A 72 15.69 -5.09 -4.87
CA ASP A 72 14.83 -4.91 -6.05
C ASP A 72 15.51 -3.95 -7.04
N GLY A 73 16.06 -4.51 -8.12
CA GLY A 73 16.64 -3.77 -9.23
C GLY A 73 15.66 -3.67 -10.39
N ARG A 74 15.53 -2.50 -11.01
CA ARG A 74 14.51 -2.23 -12.05
C ARG A 74 15.08 -1.57 -13.30
N LEU A 75 14.52 -1.98 -14.44
CA LEU A 75 14.53 -1.22 -15.68
C LEU A 75 13.14 -0.63 -15.88
N VAL A 76 13.06 0.67 -16.12
CA VAL A 76 11.81 1.42 -16.19
C VAL A 76 11.78 2.22 -17.50
N ILE A 77 10.68 2.12 -18.21
CA ILE A 77 10.32 3.00 -19.33
C ILE A 77 9.09 3.78 -18.89
N ALA A 78 9.22 5.08 -18.72
CA ALA A 78 8.15 5.95 -18.25
C ALA A 78 7.98 7.18 -19.13
N ASN A 79 6.76 7.72 -19.21
CA ASN A 79 6.44 9.01 -19.79
C ASN A 79 5.70 9.90 -18.79
N GLY A 80 5.40 11.13 -19.18
CA GLY A 80 4.83 12.15 -18.31
C GLY A 80 5.91 12.96 -17.59
N ALA A 81 5.60 14.20 -17.22
CA ALA A 81 6.51 15.09 -16.55
C ALA A 81 6.14 15.28 -15.08
N ASN A 82 7.15 15.60 -14.25
CA ASN A 82 6.99 15.98 -12.86
C ASN A 82 6.32 14.89 -12.01
N SER A 83 7.04 13.80 -11.75
CA SER A 83 6.66 12.82 -10.74
C SER A 83 6.30 13.51 -9.42
N TRP A 84 5.40 12.93 -8.68
CA TRP A 84 5.05 13.42 -7.35
C TRP A 84 6.22 13.29 -6.37
N VAL A 85 7.16 12.38 -6.59
CA VAL A 85 8.37 12.20 -5.77
C VAL A 85 9.19 13.48 -5.76
N ASP A 86 9.25 14.18 -6.90
CA ASP A 86 9.94 15.46 -7.05
C ASP A 86 9.02 16.68 -6.79
N GLY A 87 7.93 16.48 -6.07
CA GLY A 87 6.96 17.53 -5.77
C GLY A 87 6.07 17.93 -6.95
N GLY A 88 5.85 17.04 -7.91
CA GLY A 88 4.92 17.25 -9.02
C GLY A 88 3.49 16.78 -8.73
N PHE A 89 2.65 16.81 -9.78
CA PHE A 89 1.30 16.24 -9.76
C PHE A 89 1.18 14.92 -10.52
N GLY A 90 2.30 14.35 -10.99
CA GLY A 90 2.36 13.04 -11.61
C GLY A 90 1.81 11.96 -10.68
N LYS A 91 1.34 10.86 -11.26
CA LYS A 91 0.65 9.80 -10.52
C LYS A 91 1.50 8.56 -10.27
N THR A 92 2.64 8.48 -10.93
CA THR A 92 3.57 7.35 -10.87
C THR A 92 4.87 7.73 -10.17
N ARG A 93 5.58 6.74 -9.63
CA ARG A 93 6.89 6.94 -8.97
C ARG A 93 7.97 7.42 -9.94
N PHE A 94 7.93 6.91 -11.16
CA PHE A 94 8.87 7.26 -12.21
C PHE A 94 8.14 8.07 -13.28
N ASP A 95 8.81 9.05 -13.84
CA ASP A 95 8.35 9.90 -14.93
C ASP A 95 9.29 9.80 -16.14
N GLY A 96 8.97 10.50 -17.21
CA GLY A 96 9.82 10.66 -18.38
C GLY A 96 10.75 11.87 -18.24
N THR A 97 11.17 12.38 -19.38
CA THR A 97 11.96 13.61 -19.44
C THR A 97 11.15 14.85 -19.02
N ALA A 98 11.81 15.96 -18.74
CA ALA A 98 11.17 17.21 -18.29
C ALA A 98 10.08 17.74 -19.24
N ASP A 99 10.13 17.40 -20.54
CA ASP A 99 9.09 17.71 -21.52
C ASP A 99 7.97 16.65 -21.61
N GLY A 100 8.03 15.61 -20.76
CA GLY A 100 7.06 14.51 -20.71
C GLY A 100 7.31 13.39 -21.73
N SER A 101 8.43 13.44 -22.48
CA SER A 101 8.80 12.36 -23.41
C SER A 101 9.19 11.07 -22.67
N THR A 102 9.15 9.97 -23.41
CA THR A 102 9.50 8.65 -22.84
C THR A 102 11.00 8.52 -22.56
N GLU A 103 11.34 8.02 -21.38
CA GLU A 103 12.71 7.77 -20.94
C GLU A 103 12.88 6.33 -20.45
N LEU A 104 14.08 5.76 -20.70
CA LEU A 104 14.54 4.48 -20.15
C LEU A 104 15.49 4.75 -18.99
N GLN A 105 15.18 4.20 -17.84
CA GLN A 105 15.90 4.40 -16.59
C GLN A 105 16.27 3.05 -15.96
N ALA A 106 17.35 3.01 -15.18
CA ALA A 106 17.76 1.84 -14.40
C ALA A 106 17.92 2.25 -12.93
N HIS A 107 17.30 1.51 -12.03
CA HIS A 107 17.20 1.86 -10.62
C HIS A 107 17.51 0.69 -9.70
N LEU A 108 18.16 0.97 -8.57
CA LEU A 108 18.01 0.18 -7.35
C LEU A 108 16.79 0.75 -6.60
N ALA A 109 15.64 0.13 -6.81
CA ALA A 109 14.37 0.68 -6.33
C ALA A 109 14.20 0.53 -4.81
N GLU A 110 14.64 -0.62 -4.27
CA GLU A 110 14.54 -0.93 -2.85
C GLU A 110 15.62 -1.92 -2.42
N ALA A 111 16.15 -1.76 -1.21
CA ALA A 111 16.91 -2.78 -0.50
C ALA A 111 16.45 -2.78 0.95
N ALA A 112 15.88 -3.90 1.41
CA ALA A 112 15.25 -4.02 2.73
C ALA A 112 15.86 -5.15 3.55
N LEU A 113 16.08 -4.89 4.84
CA LEU A 113 16.41 -5.87 5.85
C LEU A 113 15.20 -6.06 6.75
N ILE A 114 14.77 -7.30 6.95
CA ILE A 114 13.67 -7.69 7.82
C ILE A 114 14.20 -8.67 8.84
N TRP A 115 14.04 -8.37 10.13
CA TRP A 115 14.45 -9.22 11.23
C TRP A 115 13.25 -9.56 12.10
N GLN A 116 12.93 -10.86 12.17
CA GLN A 116 11.77 -11.40 12.87
C GLN A 116 12.18 -12.37 13.99
N PRO A 117 12.77 -11.86 15.09
CA PRO A 117 13.24 -12.71 16.19
C PRO A 117 12.08 -13.39 16.92
N ARG A 118 12.27 -14.64 17.27
CA ARG A 118 11.39 -15.38 18.19
C ARG A 118 11.99 -15.36 19.59
N PHE A 119 11.46 -14.53 20.48
CA PHE A 119 11.92 -14.44 21.86
C PHE A 119 11.42 -15.60 22.72
N THR A 120 10.18 -16.03 22.46
CA THR A 120 9.53 -17.20 23.06
C THR A 120 8.52 -17.78 22.07
N ASN A 121 7.90 -18.90 22.39
CA ASN A 121 6.79 -19.46 21.60
C ASN A 121 5.59 -18.52 21.45
N SER A 122 5.46 -17.50 22.31
CA SER A 122 4.35 -16.54 22.30
C SER A 122 4.76 -15.11 21.96
N PHE A 123 6.06 -14.77 21.92
CA PHE A 123 6.54 -13.43 21.62
C PHE A 123 7.45 -13.41 20.39
N VAL A 124 7.00 -12.71 19.37
CA VAL A 124 7.74 -12.51 18.11
C VAL A 124 7.95 -11.02 17.90
N GLY A 125 9.18 -10.65 17.52
CA GLY A 125 9.50 -9.29 17.09
C GLY A 125 9.40 -9.16 15.58
N ASN A 126 9.20 -7.94 15.11
CA ASN A 126 9.43 -7.55 13.72
C ASN A 126 10.16 -6.22 13.71
N PHE A 127 11.29 -6.18 13.04
CA PHE A 127 12.03 -4.97 12.75
C PHE A 127 12.37 -4.97 11.27
N SER A 128 11.98 -3.93 10.55
CA SER A 128 12.36 -3.75 9.15
C SER A 128 12.90 -2.35 8.90
N ALA A 129 13.93 -2.29 8.05
CA ALA A 129 14.53 -1.04 7.61
C ALA A 129 14.87 -1.18 6.12
N ALA A 130 14.76 -0.09 5.37
CA ALA A 130 14.97 -0.13 3.93
C ALA A 130 15.61 1.15 3.39
N TYR A 131 16.40 0.96 2.35
CA TYR A 131 16.67 1.96 1.34
C TYR A 131 15.52 1.94 0.32
N GLN A 132 14.95 3.10 0.02
CA GLN A 132 14.00 3.29 -1.06
C GLN A 132 14.44 4.51 -1.87
N GLN A 133 14.65 4.34 -3.16
CA GLN A 133 14.92 5.47 -4.05
C GLN A 133 13.71 6.42 -4.09
N GLY A 134 13.93 7.71 -3.97
CA GLY A 134 12.89 8.74 -3.87
C GLY A 134 12.62 9.23 -2.44
N HIS A 135 13.40 8.73 -1.45
CA HIS A 135 13.55 9.35 -0.14
C HIS A 135 14.95 10.00 -0.06
N ASP A 136 15.08 11.17 -0.66
CA ASP A 136 16.38 11.84 -0.84
C ASP A 136 16.98 12.36 0.48
N ASP A 137 16.16 12.59 1.48
CA ASP A 137 16.57 13.05 2.81
C ASP A 137 17.20 11.92 3.65
N ARG A 138 16.84 10.64 3.38
CA ARG A 138 17.33 9.48 4.13
C ARG A 138 17.49 8.25 3.26
N ALA A 139 18.75 7.91 2.99
CA ALA A 139 19.07 6.76 2.14
C ALA A 139 18.63 5.41 2.75
N PHE A 140 18.56 5.30 4.10
CA PHE A 140 18.15 4.09 4.81
C PHE A 140 17.42 4.47 6.09
N ASP A 141 16.22 3.94 6.31
CA ASP A 141 15.40 4.28 7.46
C ASP A 141 14.52 3.12 7.94
N VAL A 142 14.01 3.23 9.17
CA VAL A 142 13.14 2.22 9.80
C VAL A 142 11.76 2.25 9.16
N MET A 143 11.29 1.08 8.75
CA MET A 143 9.96 0.89 8.19
C MET A 143 8.96 0.43 9.23
N GLU A 144 9.27 -0.62 9.98
CA GLU A 144 8.45 -1.15 11.06
C GLU A 144 9.32 -1.60 12.23
N ALA A 145 8.77 -1.49 13.43
CA ALA A 145 9.37 -2.01 14.66
C ALA A 145 8.27 -2.33 15.67
N TYR A 146 7.89 -3.59 15.81
CA TYR A 146 6.81 -4.01 16.70
C TYR A 146 7.06 -5.38 17.33
N LEU A 147 6.37 -5.62 18.44
CA LEU A 147 6.27 -6.92 19.10
C LEU A 147 4.87 -7.48 18.93
N THR A 148 4.75 -8.78 18.71
CA THR A 148 3.50 -9.51 18.68
C THR A 148 3.48 -10.57 19.78
N PHE A 149 2.42 -10.59 20.57
CA PHE A 149 2.11 -11.63 21.54
C PHE A 149 1.01 -12.52 20.99
N ILE A 150 1.28 -13.81 20.82
CA ILE A 150 0.34 -14.83 20.35
C ILE A 150 0.39 -15.98 21.37
N PRO A 151 -0.56 -16.08 22.30
CA PRO A 151 -0.59 -17.19 23.25
C PRO A 151 -0.94 -18.50 22.56
N ALA A 152 -0.62 -19.61 23.21
CA ALA A 152 -1.03 -20.93 22.74
C ALA A 152 -2.55 -21.01 22.52
N ARG A 153 -2.97 -21.58 21.39
CA ARG A 153 -4.39 -21.69 21.01
C ARG A 153 -5.15 -22.52 22.05
N ARG A 154 -6.34 -22.07 22.42
CA ARG A 154 -7.26 -22.76 23.34
C ARG A 154 -8.61 -22.95 22.65
N GLY A 155 -8.82 -24.14 22.08
CA GLY A 155 -10.07 -24.46 21.37
C GLY A 155 -10.23 -23.61 20.08
N ASN A 156 -11.46 -23.18 19.84
CA ASN A 156 -11.83 -22.43 18.62
C ASN A 156 -11.63 -20.92 18.73
N THR A 157 -11.11 -20.44 19.86
CA THR A 157 -10.88 -19.02 20.12
C THR A 157 -9.40 -18.78 20.33
N ASN A 158 -8.84 -17.76 19.68
CA ASN A 158 -7.48 -17.29 19.89
C ASN A 158 -7.45 -15.76 19.88
N PHE A 159 -6.35 -15.17 20.37
CA PHE A 159 -6.13 -13.74 20.25
C PHE A 159 -4.67 -13.44 20.01
N ALA A 160 -4.40 -12.28 19.44
CA ALA A 160 -3.07 -11.72 19.28
C ALA A 160 -3.06 -10.26 19.73
N VAL A 161 -1.92 -9.80 20.25
CA VAL A 161 -1.69 -8.37 20.55
C VAL A 161 -0.42 -7.93 19.88
N LYS A 162 -0.47 -6.86 19.09
CA LYS A 162 0.69 -6.25 18.43
C LYS A 162 0.88 -4.82 18.99
N ALA A 163 2.11 -4.40 19.23
CA ALA A 163 2.44 -3.05 19.70
C ALA A 163 3.78 -2.56 19.14
N GLY A 164 3.81 -1.31 18.69
CA GLY A 164 5.00 -0.66 18.13
C GLY A 164 4.67 0.25 16.95
N LEU A 165 5.62 0.36 16.02
CA LEU A 165 5.50 1.09 14.74
C LEU A 165 5.12 0.12 13.63
N TYR A 166 3.94 0.28 13.02
CA TYR A 166 3.44 -0.62 11.98
C TYR A 166 2.37 0.04 11.11
N TRP A 167 2.02 -0.62 9.99
CA TRP A 167 0.81 -0.30 9.25
C TRP A 167 -0.36 -1.18 9.73
N PRO A 168 -1.53 -0.58 10.02
CA PRO A 168 -2.76 -1.36 10.18
C PRO A 168 -3.07 -2.14 8.90
N GLU A 169 -3.63 -3.34 9.04
CA GLU A 169 -4.01 -4.18 7.92
C GLU A 169 -5.30 -3.69 7.26
N ILE A 170 -5.17 -2.72 6.34
CA ILE A 170 -6.29 -2.07 5.67
C ILE A 170 -6.57 -2.73 4.32
N SER A 171 -5.53 -2.97 3.53
CA SER A 171 -5.66 -3.49 2.17
C SER A 171 -5.52 -5.01 2.11
N LEU A 172 -6.36 -5.65 1.30
CA LEU A 172 -6.25 -7.08 0.96
C LEU A 172 -5.07 -7.37 0.01
N GLU A 173 -4.43 -6.36 -0.56
CA GLU A 173 -3.16 -6.51 -1.28
C GLU A 173 -1.96 -6.59 -0.34
N HIS A 174 -2.13 -6.27 0.94
CA HIS A 174 -1.02 -6.25 1.90
C HIS A 174 -0.39 -7.64 2.01
N ALA A 175 0.92 -7.72 1.80
CA ALA A 175 1.67 -8.93 2.05
C ALA A 175 2.20 -8.93 3.48
N THR A 176 1.91 -9.99 4.22
CA THR A 176 2.47 -10.22 5.55
C THR A 176 3.95 -10.57 5.48
N GLY A 177 4.68 -10.41 6.55
CA GLY A 177 6.08 -10.87 6.67
C GLY A 177 7.12 -9.77 6.64
N GLY A 178 6.82 -8.57 7.14
CA GLY A 178 7.79 -7.52 7.39
C GLY A 178 7.45 -6.20 6.70
N ALA A 179 8.10 -5.86 5.61
CA ALA A 179 7.79 -4.62 4.92
C ALA A 179 6.45 -4.68 4.20
N TRP A 180 5.69 -3.59 4.26
CA TRP A 180 4.46 -3.45 3.49
C TRP A 180 4.74 -3.62 1.99
N SER A 181 4.03 -4.51 1.32
CA SER A 181 4.17 -4.75 -0.13
C SER A 181 2.94 -5.45 -0.70
N THR A 182 2.92 -5.62 -2.01
CA THR A 182 1.99 -6.49 -2.71
C THR A 182 2.75 -7.62 -3.40
N VAL A 183 2.15 -8.79 -3.52
CA VAL A 183 2.73 -9.96 -4.21
C VAL A 183 2.21 -10.12 -5.64
N TYR A 184 1.21 -9.33 -6.03
CA TYR A 184 0.50 -9.51 -7.30
C TYR A 184 1.07 -8.67 -8.44
N THR A 185 1.60 -7.50 -8.12
CA THR A 185 2.11 -6.48 -9.04
C THR A 185 3.37 -5.84 -8.44
N ILE A 186 4.08 -5.01 -9.19
CA ILE A 186 5.13 -4.14 -8.63
C ILE A 186 4.47 -2.95 -7.93
N THR A 187 3.60 -2.25 -8.66
CA THR A 187 2.87 -1.09 -8.16
C THR A 187 1.54 -1.55 -7.53
N PRO A 188 1.28 -1.27 -6.25
CA PRO A 188 -0.01 -1.56 -5.61
C PRO A 188 -1.13 -0.63 -6.10
N SER A 189 -2.38 -0.89 -5.68
CA SER A 189 -3.52 -0.01 -5.95
C SER A 189 -3.33 1.38 -5.32
N ALA A 190 -4.08 2.37 -5.80
CA ALA A 190 -4.10 3.71 -5.22
C ALA A 190 -4.45 3.69 -3.72
N ILE A 191 -5.33 2.79 -3.28
CA ILE A 191 -5.64 2.57 -1.85
C ILE A 191 -4.38 2.13 -1.10
N ASN A 192 -3.70 1.10 -1.59
CA ASN A 192 -2.56 0.52 -0.91
C ASN A 192 -1.33 1.45 -0.97
N SER A 193 -1.15 2.20 -2.07
CA SER A 193 -0.12 3.23 -2.20
C SER A 193 -0.30 4.32 -1.14
N TRP A 194 -1.52 4.88 -1.02
CA TRP A 194 -1.81 5.93 -0.04
C TRP A 194 -1.65 5.44 1.40
N VAL A 195 -2.14 4.23 1.73
CA VAL A 195 -1.96 3.66 3.06
C VAL A 195 -0.48 3.46 3.37
N GLY A 196 0.31 3.01 2.41
CA GLY A 196 1.76 2.86 2.54
C GLY A 196 2.49 4.18 2.81
N GLU A 197 2.00 5.30 2.25
CA GLU A 197 2.58 6.64 2.44
C GLU A 197 2.14 7.30 3.75
N GLU A 198 0.85 7.29 4.08
CA GLU A 198 0.29 8.20 5.07
C GLU A 198 -0.38 7.52 6.28
N VAL A 199 -0.58 6.19 6.28
CA VAL A 199 -1.35 5.53 7.36
C VAL A 199 -0.47 4.56 8.15
N LYS A 200 0.67 5.06 8.62
CA LYS A 200 1.56 4.34 9.54
C LYS A 200 1.37 4.86 10.95
N VAL A 201 1.33 3.98 11.93
CA VAL A 201 0.98 4.31 13.32
C VAL A 201 2.05 3.82 14.31
N VAL A 202 2.16 4.52 15.43
CA VAL A 202 2.76 3.98 16.66
C VAL A 202 1.63 3.69 17.61
N GLY A 203 1.41 2.41 17.93
CA GLY A 203 0.23 2.03 18.71
C GLY A 203 0.23 0.59 19.18
N ALA A 204 -0.96 0.14 19.57
CA ALA A 204 -1.22 -1.25 19.90
C ALA A 204 -2.56 -1.69 19.32
N GLU A 205 -2.63 -2.92 18.85
CA GLU A 205 -3.88 -3.57 18.41
C GLU A 205 -4.05 -4.92 19.08
N ALA A 206 -5.32 -5.31 19.25
CA ALA A 206 -5.68 -6.64 19.68
C ALA A 206 -6.63 -7.26 18.64
N THR A 207 -6.35 -8.49 18.24
CA THR A 207 -7.19 -9.26 17.32
C THR A 207 -7.73 -10.49 18.02
N LEU A 208 -9.03 -10.69 17.94
CA LEU A 208 -9.72 -11.90 18.36
C LEU A 208 -10.02 -12.74 17.13
N PHE A 209 -9.72 -14.03 17.20
CA PHE A 209 -10.02 -15.04 16.18
C PHE A 209 -11.03 -16.03 16.74
N GLN A 210 -12.06 -16.38 15.96
CA GLN A 210 -13.09 -17.33 16.33
C GLN A 210 -13.49 -18.20 15.15
N SER A 211 -13.31 -19.53 15.28
CA SER A 211 -13.82 -20.51 14.32
C SER A 211 -15.17 -21.05 14.79
N ILE A 212 -16.16 -21.11 13.89
CA ILE A 212 -17.52 -21.63 14.13
C ILE A 212 -17.90 -22.53 12.96
N GLY A 213 -17.82 -23.84 13.13
CA GLY A 213 -17.94 -24.81 12.03
C GLY A 213 -16.82 -24.57 11.01
N ASP A 214 -17.19 -24.45 9.74
CA ASP A 214 -16.26 -24.19 8.62
C ASP A 214 -16.05 -22.69 8.37
N GLN A 215 -16.47 -21.83 9.28
CA GLN A 215 -16.37 -20.36 9.13
C GLN A 215 -15.40 -19.78 10.15
N ASP A 216 -14.57 -18.83 9.69
CA ASP A 216 -13.68 -18.08 10.54
C ASP A 216 -14.07 -16.60 10.61
N PHE A 217 -13.99 -16.06 11.80
CA PHE A 217 -14.22 -14.65 12.10
C PHE A 217 -12.99 -14.07 12.78
N SER A 218 -12.63 -12.85 12.42
CA SER A 218 -11.70 -12.07 13.24
C SER A 218 -12.21 -10.65 13.44
N ALA A 219 -11.87 -10.10 14.62
CA ALA A 219 -12.14 -8.71 14.96
C ALA A 219 -10.88 -8.09 15.56
N THR A 220 -10.42 -6.98 14.97
CA THR A 220 -9.26 -6.23 15.44
C THR A 220 -9.71 -4.86 15.92
N ALA A 221 -9.16 -4.41 17.04
CA ALA A 221 -9.28 -3.03 17.51
C ALA A 221 -7.89 -2.48 17.83
N GLY A 222 -7.57 -1.28 17.36
CA GLY A 222 -6.30 -0.60 17.58
C GLY A 222 -6.48 0.80 18.15
N LEU A 223 -5.51 1.20 18.99
CA LEU A 223 -5.32 2.54 19.51
C LEU A 223 -3.93 3.02 19.13
N PHE A 224 -3.79 4.27 18.67
CA PHE A 224 -2.53 4.75 18.12
C PHE A 224 -2.36 6.27 18.26
N GLY A 225 -1.13 6.74 18.09
CA GLY A 225 -0.70 8.11 17.87
C GLY A 225 0.25 8.19 16.67
N PHE A 226 0.96 9.31 16.57
CA PHE A 226 2.01 9.57 15.57
C PHE A 226 1.55 9.48 14.11
N ASN A 227 0.27 9.68 13.83
CA ASN A 227 -0.26 9.73 12.47
C ASN A 227 -1.15 10.97 12.22
N ASP A 228 -0.71 12.11 12.75
CA ASP A 228 -1.50 13.35 12.72
C ASP A 228 -1.53 14.02 11.36
N THR A 229 -0.51 13.82 10.54
CA THR A 229 -0.40 14.39 9.18
C THR A 229 -1.13 13.58 8.10
N SER A 230 -1.75 12.45 8.45
CA SER A 230 -2.48 11.61 7.49
C SER A 230 -3.56 12.40 6.75
N GLY A 231 -3.49 12.40 5.41
CA GLY A 231 -4.37 13.15 4.52
C GLY A 231 -3.72 14.38 3.86
N THR A 232 -2.50 14.74 4.24
CA THR A 232 -1.75 15.86 3.64
C THR A 232 -1.49 15.63 2.15
N LEU A 233 -0.86 14.50 1.80
CA LEU A 233 -0.57 14.15 0.39
C LEU A 233 -1.84 14.02 -0.41
N LEU A 234 -2.84 13.32 0.13
CA LEU A 234 -4.10 13.10 -0.55
C LEU A 234 -4.83 14.41 -0.87
N SER A 235 -4.80 15.41 0.02
CA SER A 235 -5.44 16.70 -0.21
C SER A 235 -4.67 17.57 -1.19
N PHE A 236 -3.35 17.68 -1.04
CA PHE A 236 -2.55 18.59 -1.87
C PHE A 236 -2.14 17.99 -3.21
N ARG A 237 -1.86 16.69 -3.28
CA ARG A 237 -1.44 15.98 -4.50
C ARG A 237 -2.57 15.18 -5.15
N GLY A 238 -3.47 14.60 -4.35
CA GLY A 238 -4.43 13.58 -4.76
C GLY A 238 -3.86 12.16 -4.69
N TRP A 239 -4.56 11.21 -5.29
CA TRP A 239 -4.13 9.82 -5.35
C TRP A 239 -2.85 9.67 -6.20
N ALA A 240 -2.06 8.66 -5.88
CA ALA A 240 -0.91 8.22 -6.68
C ALA A 240 -0.80 6.70 -6.66
N LEU A 241 -0.05 6.14 -7.60
CA LEU A 241 0.16 4.71 -7.79
C LEU A 241 1.66 4.43 -7.76
N HIS A 242 2.13 3.89 -6.67
CA HIS A 242 3.55 3.62 -6.46
C HIS A 242 3.75 2.68 -5.27
N ASP A 243 4.94 2.14 -5.16
CA ASP A 243 5.36 1.24 -4.10
C ASP A 243 6.24 1.88 -3.03
N LEU A 244 6.48 3.21 -3.10
CA LEU A 244 7.14 3.93 -2.02
C LEU A 244 6.30 3.90 -0.74
N LYS A 245 6.97 3.75 0.39
CA LYS A 245 6.35 3.59 1.71
C LYS A 245 6.96 4.60 2.67
N SER A 246 6.15 5.13 3.58
CA SER A 246 6.66 6.00 4.63
C SER A 246 7.67 5.25 5.52
N THR A 247 8.69 5.95 5.94
CA THR A 247 9.64 5.50 6.95
C THR A 247 9.43 6.27 8.24
N MET A 248 10.13 5.91 9.31
CA MET A 248 9.93 6.56 10.61
C MET A 248 10.29 8.04 10.60
N PHE A 249 11.33 8.42 9.86
CA PHE A 249 11.87 9.77 9.85
C PHE A 249 11.83 10.44 8.46
N GLY A 250 11.42 9.71 7.42
CA GLY A 250 11.40 10.20 6.05
C GLY A 250 10.31 11.25 5.80
N GLU A 251 10.50 12.03 4.77
CA GLU A 251 9.60 13.10 4.33
C GLU A 251 9.16 12.86 2.89
N PHE A 252 7.98 13.35 2.55
CA PHE A 252 7.47 13.39 1.18
C PHE A 252 7.29 14.83 0.73
N ALA A 253 7.73 15.12 -0.49
CA ALA A 253 7.53 16.42 -1.12
C ALA A 253 6.05 16.67 -1.42
N LEU A 254 5.61 17.92 -1.25
CA LEU A 254 4.29 18.39 -1.68
C LEU A 254 4.40 19.07 -3.05
N PRO A 255 3.35 18.98 -3.88
CA PRO A 255 3.30 19.75 -5.11
C PRO A 255 3.22 21.25 -4.82
N PRO A 256 3.42 22.11 -5.82
CA PRO A 256 3.28 23.56 -5.63
C PRO A 256 1.92 23.90 -5.05
N LEU A 257 1.91 24.54 -3.88
CA LEU A 257 0.73 24.90 -3.14
C LEU A 257 0.09 26.19 -3.71
N ASN A 258 -1.18 26.44 -3.41
CA ASN A 258 -1.79 27.70 -3.73
C ASN A 258 -1.14 28.86 -2.90
N PRO A 259 -1.31 30.13 -3.30
CA PRO A 259 -0.63 31.26 -2.64
C PRO A 259 -0.91 31.39 -1.14
N PHE A 260 -2.10 30.99 -0.68
CA PHE A 260 -2.43 30.99 0.75
C PHE A 260 -1.66 29.87 1.48
N MET A 261 -1.66 28.65 0.95
CA MET A 261 -1.04 27.50 1.58
C MET A 261 0.49 27.55 1.53
N THR A 262 1.10 28.21 0.54
CA THR A 262 2.57 28.39 0.48
C THR A 262 3.13 29.05 1.74
N GLY A 263 2.38 29.95 2.39
CA GLY A 263 2.77 30.58 3.65
C GLY A 263 2.28 29.88 4.92
N ALA A 264 1.46 28.83 4.77
CA ALA A 264 0.77 28.19 5.90
C ALA A 264 1.12 26.68 6.06
N GLN A 265 1.71 26.05 5.05
CA GLN A 265 2.07 24.62 5.05
C GLN A 265 3.52 24.45 4.64
N ALA A 266 4.25 23.55 5.31
CA ALA A 266 5.58 23.14 4.88
C ALA A 266 5.55 22.52 3.48
N PRO A 267 6.63 22.66 2.67
CA PRO A 267 6.71 22.06 1.34
C PRO A 267 6.89 20.54 1.36
N VAL A 268 7.04 19.95 2.53
CA VAL A 268 7.17 18.51 2.78
C VAL A 268 6.21 18.07 3.87
N THR A 269 5.92 16.78 3.95
CA THR A 269 5.14 16.17 5.04
C THR A 269 5.83 14.94 5.59
N ARG A 270 5.71 14.71 6.90
CA ARG A 270 6.19 13.52 7.62
C ARG A 270 4.99 12.69 8.04
N SER A 271 4.99 11.42 7.69
CA SER A 271 3.85 10.53 7.98
C SER A 271 3.83 10.04 9.43
N VAL A 272 5.00 9.98 10.08
CA VAL A 272 5.13 9.54 11.49
C VAL A 272 5.51 10.73 12.35
N ILE A 273 4.52 11.42 12.87
CA ILE A 273 4.68 12.59 13.75
C ILE A 273 3.49 12.74 14.68
N GLU A 274 3.76 13.13 15.93
CA GLU A 274 2.77 13.51 16.94
C GLU A 274 2.72 15.03 17.06
N ILE A 275 1.53 15.61 17.01
CA ILE A 275 1.33 17.06 16.99
C ILE A 275 0.36 17.52 18.10
N ASP A 276 -0.65 16.72 18.44
CA ASP A 276 -1.79 17.18 19.25
C ASP A 276 -2.10 16.32 20.49
N ASP A 277 -1.28 15.30 20.76
CA ASP A 277 -1.41 14.35 21.87
C ASP A 277 -2.76 13.60 21.92
N ARG A 278 -3.45 13.44 20.77
CA ARG A 278 -4.73 12.74 20.69
C ARG A 278 -4.55 11.31 20.24
N VAL A 279 -5.29 10.42 20.89
CA VAL A 279 -5.29 9.00 20.55
C VAL A 279 -6.32 8.73 19.47
N GLY A 280 -5.85 8.24 18.32
CA GLY A 280 -6.65 7.70 17.24
C GLY A 280 -7.06 6.25 17.50
N PHE A 281 -7.99 5.74 16.71
CA PHE A 281 -8.44 4.37 16.78
C PHE A 281 -8.85 3.82 15.42
N TYR A 282 -8.83 2.50 15.31
CA TYR A 282 -9.40 1.79 14.17
C TYR A 282 -10.04 0.48 14.62
N GLY A 283 -10.89 -0.06 13.75
CA GLY A 283 -11.48 -1.38 13.91
C GLY A 283 -11.53 -2.11 12.57
N ARG A 284 -11.29 -3.43 12.59
CA ARG A 284 -11.39 -4.33 11.44
C ARG A 284 -12.28 -5.52 11.83
N ALA A 285 -13.15 -5.91 10.92
CA ALA A 285 -13.87 -7.16 10.99
C ALA A 285 -13.59 -7.96 9.71
N GLU A 286 -13.32 -9.24 9.86
CA GLU A 286 -13.14 -10.17 8.75
C GLU A 286 -14.01 -11.40 8.97
N TRP A 287 -14.62 -11.87 7.90
CA TRP A 287 -15.40 -13.09 7.85
C TRP A 287 -14.98 -13.95 6.68
N ARG A 288 -14.68 -15.20 6.96
CA ARG A 288 -14.39 -16.25 6.00
C ARG A 288 -15.53 -17.27 6.02
N PRO A 289 -16.59 -17.08 5.20
CA PRO A 289 -17.73 -18.02 5.11
C PRO A 289 -17.33 -19.37 4.51
N ALA A 290 -16.22 -19.42 3.79
CA ALA A 290 -15.56 -20.60 3.25
C ALA A 290 -14.06 -20.32 3.12
N SER A 291 -13.26 -21.35 3.01
CA SER A 291 -11.80 -21.22 2.82
C SER A 291 -11.41 -20.38 1.59
N SER A 292 -12.27 -20.38 0.56
CA SER A 292 -12.05 -19.65 -0.70
C SER A 292 -12.55 -18.21 -0.71
N VAL A 293 -13.19 -17.71 0.38
CA VAL A 293 -13.80 -16.36 0.39
C VAL A 293 -13.42 -15.61 1.66
N VAL A 294 -12.97 -14.36 1.50
CA VAL A 294 -12.68 -13.42 2.58
C VAL A 294 -13.49 -12.15 2.36
N LEU A 295 -14.24 -11.73 3.36
CA LEU A 295 -14.93 -10.45 3.42
C LEU A 295 -14.33 -9.63 4.55
N ASN A 296 -13.96 -8.38 4.31
CA ASN A 296 -13.49 -7.50 5.37
C ASN A 296 -14.17 -6.13 5.35
N ALA A 297 -14.20 -5.50 6.51
CA ALA A 297 -14.58 -4.11 6.70
C ALA A 297 -13.61 -3.46 7.70
N PHE A 298 -13.25 -2.22 7.44
CA PHE A 298 -12.29 -1.46 8.25
C PHE A 298 -12.78 -0.02 8.43
N TYR A 299 -12.62 0.51 9.63
CA TYR A 299 -12.85 1.91 9.97
C TYR A 299 -11.64 2.50 10.67
N TYR A 300 -11.29 3.74 10.30
CA TYR A 300 -10.17 4.51 10.87
C TYR A 300 -10.59 5.93 11.19
N ASP A 301 -10.15 6.46 12.35
CA ASP A 301 -10.25 7.87 12.73
C ASP A 301 -9.01 8.21 13.60
N ASN A 302 -8.10 9.04 13.09
CA ASN A 302 -6.94 9.47 13.86
C ASN A 302 -7.31 10.50 14.95
N ARG A 303 -8.52 11.05 14.92
CA ARG A 303 -9.03 12.06 15.87
C ARG A 303 -8.18 13.34 15.94
N GLY A 304 -7.29 13.54 14.98
CA GLY A 304 -6.36 14.67 14.97
C GLY A 304 -7.06 16.03 15.10
N ASP A 305 -6.38 16.99 15.67
CA ASP A 305 -6.82 18.38 15.76
C ASP A 305 -6.47 19.13 14.46
N PRO A 306 -7.46 19.49 13.64
CA PRO A 306 -7.17 20.23 12.42
C PRO A 306 -6.51 21.60 12.65
N GLU A 307 -6.62 22.17 13.86
CA GLU A 307 -6.10 23.48 14.20
C GLU A 307 -4.70 23.43 14.84
N ALA A 308 -4.21 22.23 15.18
CA ALA A 308 -2.86 22.04 15.72
C ALA A 308 -1.81 22.07 14.62
N PHE A 309 -0.65 22.64 14.88
CA PHE A 309 0.50 22.63 13.97
C PHE A 309 1.81 22.86 14.73
N THR A 310 2.90 22.39 14.13
CA THR A 310 4.26 22.60 14.64
C THR A 310 4.85 23.93 14.19
N GLU A 311 5.94 24.37 14.81
CA GLU A 311 6.71 25.56 14.36
C GLU A 311 7.21 25.44 12.92
N THR A 312 7.39 24.22 12.42
CA THR A 312 7.80 23.92 11.05
C THR A 312 6.62 23.77 10.09
N LEU A 313 5.40 24.15 10.48
CA LEU A 313 4.17 24.12 9.70
C LEU A 313 3.78 22.70 9.23
N GLN A 314 4.07 21.67 10.03
CA GLN A 314 3.39 20.40 9.92
C GLN A 314 2.06 20.51 10.67
N TRP A 315 0.96 20.18 10.01
CA TRP A 315 -0.39 20.31 10.57
C TRP A 315 -0.94 18.98 11.04
N GLY A 316 -1.71 19.04 12.11
CA GLY A 316 -2.64 17.99 12.48
C GLY A 316 -3.79 17.94 11.44
N TRP A 317 -4.14 16.74 11.03
CA TRP A 317 -5.25 16.48 10.13
C TRP A 317 -6.25 15.58 10.85
N ARG A 318 -7.53 15.82 10.66
CA ARG A 318 -8.55 14.89 11.08
C ARG A 318 -8.97 14.00 9.90
N THR A 319 -8.38 12.85 9.83
CA THR A 319 -8.62 11.87 8.76
C THR A 319 -9.42 10.69 9.28
N ARG A 320 -10.51 10.37 8.57
CA ARG A 320 -11.36 9.22 8.86
C ARG A 320 -11.88 8.59 7.58
N PHE A 321 -11.92 7.26 7.55
CA PHE A 321 -12.40 6.54 6.38
C PHE A 321 -12.97 5.17 6.74
N TRP A 322 -13.81 4.68 5.82
CA TRP A 322 -14.25 3.31 5.74
C TRP A 322 -13.55 2.63 4.57
N ASN A 323 -13.23 1.37 4.74
CA ASN A 323 -12.72 0.49 3.70
C ASN A 323 -13.44 -0.84 3.78
N ALA A 324 -13.80 -1.43 2.64
CA ALA A 324 -14.41 -2.75 2.58
C ALA A 324 -13.84 -3.53 1.40
N GLY A 325 -13.68 -4.83 1.57
CA GLY A 325 -13.08 -5.68 0.56
C GLY A 325 -13.60 -7.09 0.53
N LEU A 326 -13.41 -7.70 -0.63
CA LEU A 326 -13.69 -9.10 -0.94
C LEU A 326 -12.44 -9.71 -1.57
N ALA A 327 -12.00 -10.87 -1.07
CA ALA A 327 -11.11 -11.76 -1.83
C ALA A 327 -11.82 -13.09 -2.04
N ALA A 328 -11.72 -13.65 -3.24
CA ALA A 328 -12.37 -14.92 -3.59
C ALA A 328 -11.51 -15.73 -4.56
N ASP A 329 -11.32 -17.01 -4.25
CA ASP A 329 -10.71 -17.96 -5.18
C ASP A 329 -11.81 -18.47 -6.13
N LEU A 330 -11.69 -18.11 -7.41
CA LEU A 330 -12.62 -18.48 -8.49
C LEU A 330 -12.30 -19.85 -9.11
N GLY A 331 -11.50 -20.64 -8.41
CA GLY A 331 -11.00 -21.94 -8.78
C GLY A 331 -9.56 -22.12 -8.28
N PRO A 332 -8.90 -23.25 -8.57
CA PRO A 332 -7.61 -23.58 -7.96
C PRO A 332 -6.45 -22.63 -8.34
N SER A 333 -6.60 -21.88 -9.43
CA SER A 333 -5.52 -21.04 -9.97
C SER A 333 -5.88 -19.57 -10.10
N THR A 334 -7.13 -19.16 -9.79
CA THR A 334 -7.60 -17.80 -10.05
C THR A 334 -8.14 -17.18 -8.78
N ARG A 335 -7.60 -16.00 -8.41
CA ARG A 335 -8.05 -15.21 -7.26
C ARG A 335 -8.51 -13.83 -7.71
N LEU A 336 -9.66 -13.42 -7.20
CA LEU A 336 -10.21 -12.08 -7.33
C LEU A 336 -10.03 -11.33 -6.01
N ILE A 337 -9.57 -10.08 -6.08
CA ILE A 337 -9.60 -9.13 -4.97
C ILE A 337 -10.31 -7.87 -5.44
N ALA A 338 -11.32 -7.43 -4.69
CA ALA A 338 -12.00 -6.17 -4.94
C ALA A 338 -12.11 -5.38 -3.64
N GLN A 339 -11.84 -4.08 -3.70
CA GLN A 339 -11.79 -3.23 -2.52
C GLN A 339 -12.25 -1.83 -2.83
N GLY A 340 -12.90 -1.16 -1.86
CA GLY A 340 -13.33 0.21 -1.96
C GLY A 340 -13.13 0.97 -0.67
N MET A 341 -12.69 2.23 -0.79
CA MET A 341 -12.44 3.15 0.32
C MET A 341 -13.18 4.46 0.11
N THR A 342 -13.69 5.06 1.18
CA THR A 342 -14.24 6.41 1.18
C THR A 342 -13.98 7.10 2.51
N GLY A 343 -13.62 8.37 2.46
CA GLY A 343 -13.29 9.13 3.67
C GLY A 343 -13.32 10.63 3.51
N THR A 344 -12.88 11.27 4.57
CA THR A 344 -12.71 12.74 4.65
C THR A 344 -11.46 13.07 5.44
N THR A 345 -10.79 14.16 5.06
CA THR A 345 -9.67 14.74 5.80
C THR A 345 -9.83 16.26 5.91
N LEU A 346 -9.51 16.82 7.08
CA LEU A 346 -9.75 18.21 7.44
C LEU A 346 -8.48 18.83 8.02
N MET A 347 -8.18 20.10 7.66
CA MET A 347 -7.04 20.85 8.22
C MET A 347 -7.30 22.36 8.25
N GLY A 348 -6.65 23.06 9.19
CA GLY A 348 -6.64 24.50 9.36
C GLY A 348 -7.78 25.00 10.25
N PHE A 349 -8.05 26.28 10.19
CA PHE A 349 -9.09 26.94 11.00
C PHE A 349 -10.40 27.13 10.21
N ILE A 350 -11.50 27.30 10.92
CA ILE A 350 -12.76 27.76 10.31
C ILE A 350 -12.78 29.30 10.37
N PRO A 351 -12.67 30.02 9.24
CA PRO A 351 -12.74 31.48 9.22
C PRO A 351 -14.11 31.99 9.74
N ARG A 352 -14.14 33.17 10.34
CA ARG A 352 -15.37 33.76 10.94
C ARG A 352 -16.56 33.84 9.98
N ASN A 353 -16.30 33.97 8.68
CA ASN A 353 -17.32 34.10 7.63
C ASN A 353 -17.46 32.78 6.81
N ALA A 354 -16.95 31.66 7.29
CA ALA A 354 -17.02 30.36 6.65
C ALA A 354 -17.62 29.31 7.59
N THR A 355 -18.07 28.20 7.03
CA THR A 355 -18.61 27.05 7.76
C THR A 355 -17.72 25.83 7.67
N ARG A 356 -16.55 25.95 7.01
CA ARG A 356 -15.63 24.85 6.75
C ARG A 356 -14.21 25.23 7.12
N TYR A 357 -13.42 24.22 7.46
CA TYR A 357 -11.98 24.34 7.64
C TYR A 357 -11.29 24.87 6.38
N TRP A 358 -10.04 25.26 6.47
CA TRP A 358 -9.25 25.70 5.32
C TRP A 358 -9.22 24.65 4.22
N VAL A 359 -8.99 23.39 4.61
CA VAL A 359 -9.04 22.21 3.76
C VAL A 359 -10.12 21.27 4.29
N ASP A 360 -10.97 20.76 3.39
CA ASP A 360 -12.04 19.79 3.67
C ASP A 360 -12.18 18.88 2.46
N THR A 361 -11.32 17.87 2.37
CA THR A 361 -11.26 16.95 1.22
C THR A 361 -12.07 15.69 1.49
N LYS A 362 -13.01 15.37 0.60
CA LYS A 362 -13.57 14.01 0.47
C LYS A 362 -12.76 13.22 -0.52
N PHE A 363 -12.55 11.93 -0.23
CA PHE A 363 -11.82 11.04 -1.11
C PHE A 363 -12.48 9.68 -1.26
N ARG A 364 -12.29 9.07 -2.42
CA ARG A 364 -12.76 7.72 -2.73
C ARG A 364 -11.81 7.04 -3.69
N SER A 365 -11.65 5.74 -3.52
CA SER A 365 -10.99 4.88 -4.50
C SER A 365 -11.59 3.49 -4.44
N ALA A 366 -11.56 2.77 -5.56
CA ALA A 366 -11.94 1.37 -5.64
C ALA A 366 -11.14 0.67 -6.72
N PHE A 367 -10.80 -0.60 -6.48
CA PHE A 367 -10.14 -1.45 -7.47
C PHE A 367 -10.72 -2.86 -7.51
N ALA A 368 -10.49 -3.53 -8.64
CA ALA A 368 -10.64 -4.97 -8.80
C ALA A 368 -9.36 -5.53 -9.43
N LEU A 369 -8.77 -6.53 -8.79
CA LEU A 369 -7.57 -7.23 -9.21
C LEU A 369 -7.91 -8.72 -9.42
N LEU A 370 -7.54 -9.24 -10.56
CA LEU A 370 -7.59 -10.67 -10.87
C LEU A 370 -6.17 -11.18 -11.07
N THR A 371 -5.83 -12.27 -10.38
CA THR A 371 -4.57 -12.99 -10.60
C THR A 371 -4.85 -14.43 -10.99
N HIS A 372 -4.05 -14.96 -11.92
CA HIS A 372 -4.15 -16.34 -12.40
C HIS A 372 -2.76 -16.97 -12.39
N ASN A 373 -2.62 -18.10 -11.69
CA ASN A 373 -1.37 -18.85 -11.64
C ASN A 373 -1.18 -19.64 -12.94
N VAL A 374 0.01 -19.55 -13.54
CA VAL A 374 0.40 -20.21 -14.78
C VAL A 374 1.73 -20.92 -14.55
N GLY A 375 1.70 -22.25 -14.40
CA GLY A 375 2.90 -22.99 -14.01
C GLY A 375 3.45 -22.49 -12.66
N ALA A 376 4.72 -22.15 -12.62
CA ALA A 376 5.39 -21.59 -11.43
C ALA A 376 5.15 -20.06 -11.27
N GLY A 377 4.60 -19.39 -12.25
CA GLY A 377 4.39 -17.94 -12.25
C GLY A 377 2.93 -17.55 -12.13
N ALA A 378 2.66 -16.25 -12.23
CA ALA A 378 1.31 -15.70 -12.22
C ALA A 378 1.17 -14.50 -13.16
N ILE A 379 -0.04 -14.31 -13.68
CA ILE A 379 -0.43 -13.13 -14.45
C ILE A 379 -1.50 -12.40 -13.63
N SER A 380 -1.35 -11.10 -13.47
CA SER A 380 -2.27 -10.26 -12.73
C SER A 380 -2.77 -9.10 -13.59
N GLY A 381 -4.04 -8.72 -13.41
CA GLY A 381 -4.63 -7.54 -14.02
C GLY A 381 -5.44 -6.78 -12.97
N ARG A 382 -5.29 -5.43 -12.90
CA ARG A 382 -6.04 -4.55 -12.01
C ARG A 382 -6.63 -3.38 -12.78
N LEU A 383 -7.88 -3.06 -12.46
CA LEU A 383 -8.55 -1.83 -12.87
C LEU A 383 -8.97 -1.07 -11.62
N GLU A 384 -8.82 0.25 -11.65
CA GLU A 384 -9.11 1.10 -10.51
C GLU A 384 -9.62 2.48 -10.89
N LEU A 385 -10.42 3.06 -9.99
CA LEU A 385 -11.02 4.37 -10.09
C LEU A 385 -10.75 5.15 -8.81
N PHE A 386 -10.48 6.44 -8.93
CA PHE A 386 -10.26 7.31 -7.76
C PHE A 386 -10.76 8.73 -8.01
N ASP A 387 -11.18 9.38 -6.93
CA ASP A 387 -11.51 10.82 -6.92
C ASP A 387 -11.19 11.47 -5.57
N THR A 388 -10.93 12.78 -5.61
CA THR A 388 -10.94 13.68 -4.46
C THR A 388 -11.84 14.87 -4.77
N ARG A 389 -12.52 15.42 -3.74
CA ARG A 389 -13.37 16.59 -3.83
C ARG A 389 -13.09 17.54 -2.69
N GLU A 390 -12.61 18.70 -3.04
CA GLU A 390 -12.29 19.77 -2.10
C GLU A 390 -13.51 20.64 -1.83
N ARG A 391 -13.71 21.00 -0.56
CA ARG A 391 -14.84 21.80 -0.07
C ARG A 391 -14.40 22.86 0.92
N GLY A 392 -13.10 22.96 1.17
CA GLY A 392 -12.51 23.86 2.16
C GLY A 392 -12.68 25.34 1.82
N SER A 393 -12.54 26.17 2.82
CA SER A 393 -12.75 27.62 2.72
C SER A 393 -11.55 28.37 2.12
N ARG A 394 -10.39 27.73 2.02
CA ARG A 394 -9.14 28.30 1.48
C ARG A 394 -8.58 27.57 0.27
N MET A 395 -9.35 26.60 -0.21
CA MET A 395 -9.01 25.80 -1.37
C MET A 395 -10.03 26.05 -2.48
N ASN A 396 -9.59 25.96 -3.70
CA ASN A 396 -10.45 26.11 -4.87
C ASN A 396 -10.78 24.73 -5.45
N ALA A 397 -12.02 24.27 -5.34
CA ALA A 397 -12.45 23.00 -5.87
C ALA A 397 -12.11 22.79 -7.37
N ALA A 398 -12.17 23.86 -8.19
CA ALA A 398 -11.82 23.78 -9.60
C ALA A 398 -10.32 23.45 -9.85
N GLU A 399 -9.47 23.70 -8.86
CA GLU A 399 -8.03 23.40 -8.89
C GLU A 399 -7.71 22.07 -8.20
N GLU A 400 -8.38 21.79 -7.07
CA GLU A 400 -8.02 20.68 -6.18
C GLU A 400 -8.82 19.40 -6.42
N ASP A 401 -10.01 19.50 -7.01
CA ASP A 401 -10.77 18.29 -7.37
C ASP A 401 -9.99 17.43 -8.35
N GLU A 402 -9.92 16.15 -8.04
CA GLU A 402 -9.31 15.15 -8.88
C GLU A 402 -10.29 14.05 -9.26
N SER A 403 -10.11 13.48 -10.44
CA SER A 403 -10.71 12.22 -10.85
C SER A 403 -9.78 11.48 -11.80
N GLY A 404 -9.75 10.17 -11.67
CA GLY A 404 -8.88 9.35 -12.53
C GLY A 404 -9.26 7.88 -12.51
N TRP A 405 -8.58 7.15 -13.39
CA TRP A 405 -8.60 5.69 -13.46
C TRP A 405 -7.21 5.17 -13.81
N ALA A 406 -6.95 3.91 -13.45
CA ALA A 406 -5.74 3.24 -13.87
C ALA A 406 -6.00 1.78 -14.24
N GLY A 407 -5.14 1.26 -15.11
CA GLY A 407 -5.06 -0.15 -15.48
C GLY A 407 -3.64 -0.65 -15.31
N THR A 408 -3.47 -1.78 -14.63
CA THR A 408 -2.19 -2.46 -14.41
C THR A 408 -2.27 -3.89 -14.94
N ALA A 409 -1.23 -4.33 -15.64
CA ALA A 409 -1.04 -5.73 -16.02
C ALA A 409 0.36 -6.15 -15.62
N ALA A 410 0.50 -7.29 -14.94
CA ALA A 410 1.79 -7.77 -14.45
C ALA A 410 1.96 -9.27 -14.66
N VAL A 411 3.19 -9.68 -14.89
CA VAL A 411 3.65 -11.07 -14.88
C VAL A 411 4.67 -11.21 -13.75
N ARG A 412 4.50 -12.22 -12.93
CA ARG A 412 5.45 -12.63 -11.90
C ARG A 412 5.97 -14.00 -12.25
N TRP A 413 7.29 -14.17 -12.25
CA TRP A 413 7.92 -15.47 -12.56
C TRP A 413 9.11 -15.73 -11.64
N PRO A 414 9.14 -16.83 -10.88
CA PRO A 414 10.31 -17.23 -10.10
C PRO A 414 11.46 -17.63 -11.03
N VAL A 415 12.68 -17.24 -10.68
CA VAL A 415 13.92 -17.53 -11.41
C VAL A 415 14.90 -18.18 -10.44
N GLY A 416 14.81 -19.52 -10.31
CA GLY A 416 15.46 -20.25 -9.24
C GLY A 416 14.87 -19.90 -7.87
N ASP A 417 15.59 -20.25 -6.79
CA ASP A 417 15.05 -20.20 -5.42
C ASP A 417 15.08 -18.81 -4.77
N LYS A 418 15.90 -17.90 -5.31
CA LYS A 418 16.17 -16.62 -4.66
C LYS A 418 15.74 -15.38 -5.47
N PHE A 419 15.36 -15.57 -6.73
CA PHE A 419 15.02 -14.47 -7.60
C PHE A 419 13.59 -14.59 -8.11
N THR A 420 12.93 -13.45 -8.21
CA THR A 420 11.63 -13.31 -8.87
C THR A 420 11.71 -12.18 -9.90
N LEU A 421 11.38 -12.51 -11.15
CA LEU A 421 11.21 -11.53 -12.21
C LEU A 421 9.78 -11.04 -12.20
N PHE A 422 9.61 -9.72 -12.21
CA PHE A 422 8.34 -9.05 -12.49
C PHE A 422 8.46 -8.26 -13.78
N VAL A 423 7.40 -8.28 -14.58
CA VAL A 423 7.21 -7.35 -15.70
C VAL A 423 5.83 -6.73 -15.55
N GLU A 424 5.76 -5.41 -15.54
CA GLU A 424 4.52 -4.68 -15.30
C GLU A 424 4.35 -3.55 -16.31
N GLY A 425 3.11 -3.38 -16.78
CA GLY A 425 2.64 -2.19 -17.47
C GLY A 425 1.54 -1.52 -16.65
N LEU A 426 1.73 -0.26 -16.32
CA LEU A 426 0.77 0.60 -15.63
C LEU A 426 0.41 1.76 -16.55
N HIS A 427 -0.89 2.02 -16.71
CA HIS A 427 -1.42 3.20 -17.37
C HIS A 427 -2.37 3.92 -16.44
N VAL A 428 -2.19 5.23 -16.24
CA VAL A 428 -3.04 6.07 -15.42
C VAL A 428 -3.45 7.32 -16.19
N GLN A 429 -4.73 7.65 -16.11
CA GLN A 429 -5.28 8.90 -16.61
C GLN A 429 -5.96 9.64 -15.47
N SER A 430 -5.61 10.90 -15.28
CA SER A 430 -6.18 11.73 -14.22
C SER A 430 -6.42 13.15 -14.69
N LYS A 431 -7.31 13.85 -13.98
CA LYS A 431 -7.70 15.23 -14.24
C LYS A 431 -7.66 16.02 -12.96
N ARG A 432 -6.84 17.09 -12.92
CA ARG A 432 -6.70 18.01 -11.79
C ARG A 432 -6.37 19.42 -12.28
N GLY A 433 -7.14 20.43 -11.80
CA GLY A 433 -6.98 21.81 -12.24
C GLY A 433 -5.68 22.47 -11.80
N GLY A 434 -5.13 22.07 -10.65
CA GLY A 434 -3.88 22.57 -10.08
C GLY A 434 -2.67 22.45 -11.01
N ARG A 435 -2.64 21.42 -11.87
CA ARG A 435 -1.58 21.26 -12.89
C ARG A 435 -1.50 22.50 -13.80
N THR A 436 -2.64 22.98 -14.26
CA THR A 436 -2.66 24.13 -15.17
C THR A 436 -2.31 25.43 -14.45
N VAL A 437 -2.89 25.64 -13.28
CA VAL A 437 -2.75 26.92 -12.55
C VAL A 437 -1.34 27.07 -11.97
N ARG A 438 -0.73 25.99 -11.49
CA ARG A 438 0.55 26.04 -10.75
C ARG A 438 1.77 25.65 -11.59
N LEU A 439 1.59 24.82 -12.61
CA LEU A 439 2.70 24.32 -13.44
C LEU A 439 2.56 24.69 -14.92
N GLY A 440 1.44 25.24 -15.35
CA GLY A 440 1.17 25.53 -16.77
C GLY A 440 0.95 24.25 -17.61
N LEU A 441 0.76 23.11 -16.98
CA LEU A 441 0.56 21.80 -17.64
C LEU A 441 -0.92 21.56 -17.98
N PRO A 442 -1.25 20.65 -18.90
CA PRO A 442 -2.64 20.25 -19.15
C PRO A 442 -3.34 19.77 -17.89
N ARG A 443 -4.64 20.10 -17.76
CA ARG A 443 -5.49 19.63 -16.66
C ARG A 443 -5.63 18.12 -16.66
N GLU A 444 -5.70 17.50 -17.83
CA GLU A 444 -5.74 16.06 -18.04
C GLU A 444 -4.34 15.56 -18.34
N GLU A 445 -3.93 14.51 -17.67
CA GLU A 445 -2.65 13.86 -17.83
C GLU A 445 -2.84 12.36 -17.98
N SER A 446 -2.03 11.78 -18.86
CA SER A 446 -1.97 10.34 -19.11
C SER A 446 -0.51 9.92 -18.97
N GLN A 447 -0.25 9.01 -18.04
CA GLN A 447 1.07 8.47 -17.78
C GLN A 447 1.07 6.96 -18.02
N THR A 448 2.16 6.45 -18.59
CA THR A 448 2.39 5.02 -18.79
C THR A 448 3.77 4.68 -18.28
N VAL A 449 3.83 3.65 -17.45
CA VAL A 449 5.08 3.08 -16.93
C VAL A 449 5.12 1.61 -17.32
N VAL A 450 6.21 1.19 -17.95
CA VAL A 450 6.53 -0.22 -18.17
C VAL A 450 7.81 -0.51 -17.40
N GLN A 451 7.77 -1.50 -16.53
CA GLN A 451 8.92 -1.82 -15.69
C GLN A 451 9.20 -3.32 -15.65
N ALA A 452 10.47 -3.67 -15.62
CA ALA A 452 10.96 -5.01 -15.36
C ALA A 452 11.80 -4.98 -14.07
N ALA A 453 11.40 -5.74 -13.07
CA ALA A 453 12.07 -5.81 -11.77
C ALA A 453 12.64 -7.21 -11.57
N LEU A 454 13.90 -7.29 -11.16
CA LEU A 454 14.49 -8.52 -10.65
C LEU A 454 14.65 -8.36 -9.13
N ARG A 455 13.84 -9.11 -8.40
CA ARG A 455 13.83 -9.10 -6.93
C ARG A 455 14.61 -10.30 -6.41
N PHE A 456 15.65 -10.02 -5.65
CA PHE A 456 16.38 -11.00 -4.86
C PHE A 456 15.79 -11.09 -3.46
N ARG A 457 15.63 -12.29 -2.93
CA ARG A 457 15.24 -12.56 -1.54
C ARG A 457 16.15 -13.66 -0.96
N TRP A 458 16.69 -13.39 0.23
CA TRP A 458 17.51 -14.31 1.01
C TRP A 458 17.03 -14.37 2.43
#